data_e85b5223309d1a075ef2e0e74e41b629
#
_entry.id   e85b5223309d1a075ef2e0e74e41b629
#
_cell.length_a   1.000
_cell.length_b   1.000
_cell.length_c   1.000
_cell.angle_alpha   90.00
_cell.angle_beta   90.00
_cell.angle_gamma   90.00
#
_symmetry.space_group_name_H-M   'P 1'
#
loop_
_entity.id
_entity.type
_entity.pdbx_description
1 polymer ?
#
loop_
_entity_poly.entity_id
_entity_poly.type
_entity_poly.pdbx_seq_one_letter_code
_entity_poly.pdbx_strand_id
1 'polypeptide(L)'
;GQATPKGGAGDAGSDPTDGGNDATDSVAVKSSVEDYSWDELSELSAQIASADSDSAAMEIAKKHNLCTASGKLDGKQTKKLQLSDGKTVTMRIAGFRQDDRADGSGKAGITMISEDAAATHYVSQAGTYSGWEGSELRAWMNDTLLSELPDEVSSKVVEVSKKTVGYESATATSVSDKLWVPSFSEVVGKLAAGMKRSDSYVAEGDQYQLFSDEGVQWGGTYSVLGTK
;
A
#
# COMPACT_ATOMS: atom_id res chain seq x y z
N GLY A 1 65.45 50.30 21.31
CA GLY A 1 64.99 50.30 19.95
C GLY A 1 64.00 49.22 19.73
N GLN A 2 62.76 49.51 19.64
CA GLN A 2 61.88 49.32 18.53
C GLN A 2 61.64 47.88 18.12
N ALA A 3 60.45 47.39 17.81
CA ALA A 3 59.15 47.98 17.56
C ALA A 3 58.22 46.75 17.49
N THR A 4 57.01 46.95 17.93
CA THR A 4 55.91 46.02 17.61
C THR A 4 55.59 46.09 16.13
N PRO A 5 54.98 44.98 15.60
CA PRO A 5 53.74 45.18 14.97
C PRO A 5 52.68 44.11 15.38
N LYS A 6 51.61 44.60 15.61
CA LYS A 6 50.25 44.27 15.58
C LYS A 6 49.88 43.33 14.44
N GLY A 7 49.35 42.18 14.75
CA GLY A 7 48.68 41.30 13.81
C GLY A 7 47.26 41.02 14.30
N GLY A 8 46.29 41.57 13.61
CA GLY A 8 44.91 41.33 13.89
C GLY A 8 44.52 39.89 13.58
N ALA A 9 43.92 39.24 14.54
CA ALA A 9 43.25 37.98 14.35
C ALA A 9 41.88 38.27 13.74
N GLY A 10 41.70 37.88 12.50
CA GLY A 10 40.38 37.72 11.91
C GLY A 10 39.73 36.44 12.46
N ASP A 11 38.73 36.65 13.24
CA ASP A 11 37.81 35.62 13.63
C ASP A 11 37.00 35.21 12.41
N ALA A 12 37.32 34.08 11.83
CA ALA A 12 36.47 33.40 10.88
C ALA A 12 35.62 32.44 11.65
N GLY A 13 34.48 32.90 12.09
CA GLY A 13 33.41 32.07 12.56
C GLY A 13 33.01 31.09 11.44
N SER A 14 33.49 29.89 11.56
CA SER A 14 32.96 28.78 10.80
C SER A 14 31.60 28.43 11.39
N ASP A 15 30.58 28.97 10.78
CA ASP A 15 29.23 28.48 10.96
C ASP A 15 29.24 26.98 10.57
N PRO A 16 28.89 26.06 11.47
CA PRO A 16 28.66 24.69 11.05
C PRO A 16 27.38 24.75 10.25
N THR A 17 27.52 24.75 8.93
CA THR A 17 26.43 24.35 8.06
C THR A 17 26.00 22.99 8.54
N ASP A 18 24.87 22.97 9.21
CA ASP A 18 24.08 21.82 9.47
C ASP A 18 23.78 21.17 8.12
N GLY A 19 24.67 20.30 7.72
CA GLY A 19 24.46 19.39 6.62
C GLY A 19 23.50 18.31 7.08
N GLY A 20 22.30 18.72 7.42
CA GLY A 20 21.18 17.81 7.52
C GLY A 20 21.09 17.07 6.20
N ASN A 21 21.55 15.86 6.21
CA ASN A 21 21.50 14.96 5.07
C ASN A 21 20.03 14.61 4.85
N ASP A 22 19.30 15.51 4.19
CA ASP A 22 17.92 15.32 3.74
C ASP A 22 17.89 14.44 2.47
N ALA A 23 18.66 13.33 2.53
CA ALA A 23 18.73 12.32 1.48
C ALA A 23 17.42 11.51 1.36
N THR A 24 16.40 11.80 2.19
CA THR A 24 15.14 11.05 2.25
C THR A 24 14.00 11.67 1.45
N ASP A 25 14.16 12.87 0.89
CA ASP A 25 13.08 13.56 0.18
C ASP A 25 13.49 13.93 -1.25
N SER A 26 13.75 12.88 -2.07
CA SER A 26 14.09 13.03 -3.49
C SER A 26 12.89 13.27 -4.39
N VAL A 27 11.65 13.08 -3.87
CA VAL A 27 10.41 13.24 -4.63
C VAL A 27 9.78 14.60 -4.34
N ALA A 28 9.57 15.39 -5.39
CA ALA A 28 8.88 16.66 -5.27
C ALA A 28 7.41 16.45 -4.89
N VAL A 29 6.88 17.31 -4.01
CA VAL A 29 5.47 17.30 -3.61
C VAL A 29 4.58 17.68 -4.78
N LYS A 30 3.56 16.87 -5.05
CA LYS A 30 2.54 17.10 -6.07
C LYS A 30 1.15 17.17 -5.45
N SER A 31 0.20 17.73 -6.20
CA SER A 31 -1.14 18.01 -5.68
C SER A 31 -2.01 16.78 -5.53
N SER A 32 -1.77 15.75 -6.32
CA SER A 32 -2.57 14.53 -6.32
C SER A 32 -1.73 13.30 -6.62
N VAL A 33 -2.25 12.14 -6.27
CA VAL A 33 -1.61 10.84 -6.57
C VAL A 33 -1.43 10.62 -8.06
N GLU A 34 -2.37 11.07 -8.89
CA GLU A 34 -2.30 10.98 -10.35
C GLU A 34 -1.07 11.68 -10.93
N ASP A 35 -0.63 12.77 -10.31
CA ASP A 35 0.46 13.60 -10.83
C ASP A 35 1.85 12.98 -10.62
N TYR A 36 1.98 12.02 -9.71
CA TYR A 36 3.22 11.27 -9.52
C TYR A 36 3.40 10.24 -10.63
N SER A 37 4.65 10.04 -11.07
CA SER A 37 4.97 8.85 -11.87
C SER A 37 4.90 7.58 -11.00
N TRP A 38 4.83 6.42 -11.63
CA TRP A 38 4.89 5.15 -10.90
C TRP A 38 6.23 4.97 -10.18
N ASP A 39 7.33 5.44 -10.78
CA ASP A 39 8.65 5.44 -10.13
C ASP A 39 8.67 6.34 -8.88
N GLU A 40 8.08 7.53 -8.95
CA GLU A 40 7.97 8.43 -7.81
C GLU A 40 7.09 7.83 -6.69
N LEU A 41 5.97 7.20 -7.03
CA LEU A 41 5.14 6.49 -6.05
C LEU A 41 5.88 5.31 -5.43
N SER A 42 6.69 4.60 -6.19
CA SER A 42 7.55 3.53 -5.68
C SER A 42 8.57 4.05 -4.67
N GLU A 43 9.20 5.20 -4.93
CA GLU A 43 10.10 5.85 -3.98
C GLU A 43 9.39 6.28 -2.70
N LEU A 44 8.23 6.94 -2.83
CA LEU A 44 7.41 7.31 -1.68
C LEU A 44 6.97 6.10 -0.87
N SER A 45 6.61 5.01 -1.54
CA SER A 45 6.29 3.74 -0.89
C SER A 45 7.47 3.21 -0.08
N ALA A 46 8.69 3.27 -0.63
CA ALA A 46 9.90 2.85 0.08
C ALA A 46 10.19 3.74 1.29
N GLN A 47 10.01 5.05 1.18
CA GLN A 47 10.16 5.98 2.31
C GLN A 47 9.14 5.69 3.42
N ILE A 48 7.88 5.46 3.06
CA ILE A 48 6.81 5.11 3.99
C ILE A 48 7.11 3.77 4.67
N ALA A 49 7.55 2.77 3.92
CA ALA A 49 7.92 1.46 4.44
C ALA A 49 9.05 1.55 5.47
N SER A 50 10.06 2.37 5.21
CA SER A 50 11.26 2.51 6.06
C SER A 50 11.14 3.55 7.16
N ALA A 51 10.00 4.23 7.28
CA ALA A 51 9.79 5.20 8.36
C ALA A 51 9.91 4.56 9.75
N ASP A 52 10.36 5.33 10.73
CA ASP A 52 10.61 4.84 12.09
C ASP A 52 9.34 4.39 12.83
N SER A 53 8.18 4.88 12.39
CA SER A 53 6.88 4.57 12.98
C SER A 53 5.75 4.77 11.98
N ASP A 54 4.57 4.25 12.29
CA ASP A 54 3.37 4.50 11.50
C ASP A 54 2.99 5.99 11.49
N SER A 55 3.25 6.69 12.60
CA SER A 55 3.05 8.14 12.68
C SER A 55 3.99 8.90 11.73
N ALA A 56 5.28 8.55 11.70
CA ALA A 56 6.24 9.15 10.78
C ALA A 56 5.89 8.84 9.31
N ALA A 57 5.45 7.63 9.02
CA ALA A 57 4.95 7.23 7.70
C ALA A 57 3.74 8.07 7.27
N MET A 58 2.80 8.32 8.17
CA MET A 58 1.63 9.14 7.91
C MET A 58 1.99 10.60 7.61
N GLU A 59 3.00 11.14 8.27
CA GLU A 59 3.50 12.51 7.98
C GLU A 59 4.08 12.59 6.54
N ILE A 60 4.77 11.56 6.07
CA ILE A 60 5.22 11.48 4.67
C ILE A 60 4.02 11.45 3.73
N ALA A 61 3.02 10.62 4.02
CA ALA A 61 1.82 10.52 3.21
C ALA A 61 1.05 11.84 3.12
N LYS A 62 0.88 12.54 4.24
CA LYS A 62 0.24 13.86 4.30
C LYS A 62 1.02 14.90 3.49
N LYS A 63 2.34 14.97 3.69
CA LYS A 63 3.21 15.90 2.99
C LYS A 63 3.08 15.78 1.47
N HIS A 64 2.98 14.56 0.98
CA HIS A 64 2.92 14.26 -0.46
C HIS A 64 1.48 14.14 -1.01
N ASN A 65 0.47 14.51 -0.25
CA ASN A 65 -0.94 14.44 -0.68
C ASN A 65 -1.39 13.02 -1.10
N LEU A 66 -0.84 12.00 -0.44
CA LEU A 66 -1.24 10.61 -0.63
C LEU A 66 -2.49 10.23 0.20
N CYS A 67 -2.92 11.14 1.06
CA CYS A 67 -4.13 11.07 1.88
C CYS A 67 -4.66 12.49 2.10
N THR A 68 -5.77 12.63 2.79
CA THR A 68 -6.29 13.95 3.18
C THR A 68 -5.36 14.62 4.20
N ALA A 69 -5.54 15.93 4.41
CA ALA A 69 -4.76 16.69 5.40
C ALA A 69 -4.87 16.13 6.84
N SER A 70 -5.97 15.45 7.15
CA SER A 70 -6.17 14.77 8.44
C SER A 70 -5.67 13.31 8.45
N GLY A 71 -5.04 12.84 7.39
CA GLY A 71 -4.49 11.49 7.30
C GLY A 71 -5.52 10.42 6.91
N LYS A 72 -6.67 10.78 6.37
CA LYS A 72 -7.72 9.87 5.93
C LYS A 72 -7.58 9.51 4.45
N LEU A 73 -8.07 8.32 4.10
CA LEU A 73 -8.31 7.91 2.73
C LEU A 73 -9.81 8.05 2.43
N ASP A 74 -10.16 8.78 1.39
CA ASP A 74 -11.54 9.07 1.00
C ASP A 74 -11.88 8.60 -0.42
N GLY A 75 -11.02 7.75 -0.99
CA GLY A 75 -11.20 7.20 -2.34
C GLY A 75 -10.79 8.14 -3.47
N LYS A 76 -10.31 9.35 -3.17
CA LYS A 76 -9.85 10.32 -4.18
C LYS A 76 -8.36 10.21 -4.49
N GLN A 77 -7.63 9.41 -3.73
CA GLN A 77 -6.20 9.16 -3.91
C GLN A 77 -6.02 8.09 -4.97
N THR A 78 -6.16 8.49 -6.22
CA THR A 78 -6.23 7.59 -7.37
C THR A 78 -5.18 7.90 -8.42
N LYS A 79 -4.77 6.86 -9.15
CA LYS A 79 -3.94 6.96 -10.33
C LYS A 79 -4.38 5.95 -11.38
N LYS A 80 -4.48 6.40 -12.63
CA LYS A 80 -4.81 5.52 -13.76
C LYS A 80 -3.61 4.65 -14.11
N LEU A 81 -3.89 3.38 -14.35
CA LEU A 81 -2.96 2.36 -14.77
C LEU A 81 -3.43 1.78 -16.10
N GLN A 82 -2.60 1.90 -17.14
CA GLN A 82 -2.88 1.30 -18.43
C GLN A 82 -2.24 -0.08 -18.51
N LEU A 83 -3.06 -1.11 -18.76
CA LEU A 83 -2.61 -2.47 -18.99
C LEU A 83 -2.16 -2.65 -20.45
N SER A 84 -1.36 -3.68 -20.71
CA SER A 84 -0.80 -3.96 -22.04
C SER A 84 -1.86 -4.30 -23.09
N ASP A 85 -3.05 -4.74 -22.67
CA ASP A 85 -4.21 -4.96 -23.55
C ASP A 85 -4.94 -3.66 -23.95
N GLY A 86 -4.47 -2.50 -23.47
CA GLY A 86 -5.03 -1.18 -23.70
C GLY A 86 -6.12 -0.77 -22.71
N LYS A 87 -6.54 -1.65 -21.80
CA LYS A 87 -7.50 -1.32 -20.74
C LYS A 87 -6.87 -0.38 -19.73
N THR A 88 -7.61 0.66 -19.35
CA THR A 88 -7.23 1.56 -18.25
C THR A 88 -8.00 1.20 -16.98
N VAL A 89 -7.27 1.05 -15.89
CA VAL A 89 -7.79 0.75 -14.57
C VAL A 89 -7.48 1.93 -13.63
N THR A 90 -8.43 2.36 -12.83
CA THR A 90 -8.19 3.36 -11.79
C THR A 90 -7.78 2.66 -10.51
N MET A 91 -6.56 2.94 -10.04
CA MET A 91 -6.03 2.40 -8.79
C MET A 91 -6.22 3.41 -7.66
N ARG A 92 -6.64 2.94 -6.50
CA ARG A 92 -6.82 3.75 -5.28
C ARG A 92 -5.81 3.31 -4.23
N ILE A 93 -5.32 4.24 -3.42
CA ILE A 93 -4.56 3.89 -2.22
C ILE A 93 -5.52 3.25 -1.22
N ALA A 94 -5.20 2.02 -0.80
CA ALA A 94 -5.97 1.26 0.18
C ALA A 94 -5.40 1.38 1.60
N GLY A 95 -4.09 1.58 1.74
CA GLY A 95 -3.46 1.71 3.04
C GLY A 95 -1.95 1.90 2.96
N PHE A 96 -1.38 2.19 4.13
CA PHE A 96 0.05 2.41 4.31
C PHE A 96 0.59 1.45 5.38
N ARG A 97 1.71 0.80 5.11
CA ARG A 97 2.39 -0.13 6.04
C ARG A 97 1.47 -1.21 6.62
N GLN A 98 0.52 -1.69 5.85
CA GLN A 98 -0.44 -2.71 6.30
C GLN A 98 -0.03 -4.13 5.94
N ASP A 99 0.59 -4.33 4.79
CA ASP A 99 0.99 -5.64 4.33
C ASP A 99 2.45 -5.94 4.72
N ASP A 100 2.69 -7.16 5.20
CA ASP A 100 4.04 -7.63 5.50
C ASP A 100 4.74 -8.06 4.21
N ARG A 101 6.00 -7.68 4.05
CA ARG A 101 6.82 -8.18 2.95
C ARG A 101 7.04 -9.68 3.09
N ALA A 102 6.96 -10.41 1.99
CA ALA A 102 7.13 -11.86 1.99
C ALA A 102 8.54 -12.31 2.43
N ASP A 103 9.54 -11.46 2.20
CA ASP A 103 10.93 -11.72 2.59
C ASP A 103 11.22 -11.48 4.08
N GLY A 104 10.24 -11.05 4.86
CA GLY A 104 10.39 -10.78 6.30
C GLY A 104 11.11 -9.48 6.63
N SER A 105 11.40 -8.62 5.65
CA SER A 105 12.17 -7.37 5.84
C SER A 105 11.35 -6.20 6.43
N GLY A 106 10.08 -6.41 6.78
CA GLY A 106 9.21 -5.40 7.35
C GLY A 106 7.93 -5.21 6.55
N LYS A 107 7.37 -4.00 6.59
CA LYS A 107 6.13 -3.64 5.93
C LYS A 107 6.36 -3.19 4.49
N ALA A 108 5.42 -3.46 3.60
CA ALA A 108 5.29 -2.74 2.35
C ALA A 108 4.78 -1.31 2.63
N GLY A 109 5.08 -0.35 1.76
CA GLY A 109 4.73 1.05 2.00
C GLY A 109 3.30 1.37 1.63
N ILE A 110 3.00 1.38 0.34
CA ILE A 110 1.68 1.72 -0.20
C ILE A 110 1.03 0.47 -0.77
N THR A 111 -0.19 0.17 -0.35
CA THR A 111 -1.05 -0.82 -0.99
C THR A 111 -2.14 -0.12 -1.77
N MET A 112 -2.35 -0.55 -3.01
CA MET A 112 -3.38 -0.01 -3.91
C MET A 112 -4.39 -1.09 -4.29
N ILE A 113 -5.61 -0.66 -4.57
CA ILE A 113 -6.70 -1.51 -5.04
C ILE A 113 -7.36 -0.87 -6.26
N SER A 114 -7.76 -1.66 -7.23
CA SER A 114 -8.53 -1.15 -8.36
C SER A 114 -9.94 -0.69 -7.93
N GLU A 115 -10.39 0.42 -8.49
CA GLU A 115 -11.73 0.96 -8.25
C GLU A 115 -12.80 0.05 -8.85
N ASP A 116 -12.55 -0.45 -10.05
CA ASP A 116 -13.38 -1.40 -10.77
C ASP A 116 -12.61 -2.70 -11.01
N ALA A 117 -13.31 -3.71 -11.48
CA ALA A 117 -12.69 -4.98 -11.85
C ALA A 117 -11.64 -4.77 -12.95
N ALA A 118 -10.38 -5.10 -12.64
CA ALA A 118 -9.28 -5.03 -13.59
C ALA A 118 -9.41 -6.08 -14.70
N ALA A 119 -10.00 -7.23 -14.37
CA ALA A 119 -10.21 -8.35 -15.29
C ALA A 119 -11.34 -9.25 -14.78
N THR A 120 -11.76 -10.18 -15.61
CA THR A 120 -12.71 -11.22 -15.25
C THR A 120 -12.03 -12.58 -15.42
N HIS A 121 -12.05 -13.36 -14.36
CA HIS A 121 -11.54 -14.73 -14.37
C HIS A 121 -12.31 -15.56 -13.33
N TYR A 122 -12.50 -16.84 -13.58
CA TYR A 122 -13.11 -17.74 -12.59
C TYR A 122 -12.15 -17.97 -11.41
N VAL A 123 -12.70 -18.19 -10.23
CA VAL A 123 -11.90 -18.42 -9.02
C VAL A 123 -11.20 -19.78 -9.08
N SER A 124 -11.96 -20.82 -9.41
CA SER A 124 -11.49 -22.18 -9.64
C SER A 124 -12.52 -22.91 -10.50
N GLN A 125 -12.08 -23.99 -11.17
CA GLN A 125 -13.03 -24.86 -11.86
C GLN A 125 -14.01 -25.48 -10.85
N ALA A 126 -15.20 -25.80 -11.33
CA ALA A 126 -16.24 -26.40 -10.50
C ALA A 126 -15.72 -27.67 -9.78
N GLY A 127 -15.89 -27.71 -8.47
CA GLY A 127 -15.47 -28.83 -7.63
C GLY A 127 -13.99 -28.84 -7.21
N THR A 128 -13.20 -27.82 -7.57
CA THR A 128 -11.77 -27.74 -7.22
C THR A 128 -11.43 -26.58 -6.28
N TYR A 129 -12.43 -25.90 -5.75
CA TYR A 129 -12.19 -24.76 -4.86
C TYR A 129 -11.52 -25.20 -3.54
N SER A 130 -10.37 -24.59 -3.24
CA SER A 130 -9.55 -24.91 -2.06
C SER A 130 -9.18 -23.67 -1.24
N GLY A 131 -9.89 -22.57 -1.42
CA GLY A 131 -9.56 -21.26 -0.83
C GLY A 131 -8.65 -20.45 -1.76
N TRP A 132 -8.24 -19.27 -1.30
CA TRP A 132 -7.39 -18.38 -2.09
C TRP A 132 -6.07 -19.04 -2.48
N GLU A 133 -5.40 -19.70 -1.51
CA GLU A 133 -4.09 -20.32 -1.71
C GLU A 133 -4.04 -21.23 -2.95
N GLY A 134 -5.02 -22.11 -3.10
CA GLY A 134 -5.09 -23.05 -4.21
C GLY A 134 -5.93 -22.59 -5.38
N SER A 135 -6.42 -21.36 -5.41
CA SER A 135 -7.30 -20.88 -6.46
C SER A 135 -6.57 -20.66 -7.79
N GLU A 136 -7.24 -20.98 -8.89
CA GLU A 136 -6.73 -20.69 -10.23
C GLU A 136 -6.69 -19.19 -10.48
N LEU A 137 -7.57 -18.40 -9.86
CA LEU A 137 -7.56 -16.94 -9.91
C LEU A 137 -6.25 -16.39 -9.36
N ARG A 138 -5.79 -16.88 -8.20
CA ARG A 138 -4.51 -16.48 -7.63
C ARG A 138 -3.35 -16.74 -8.59
N ALA A 139 -3.27 -17.93 -9.12
CA ALA A 139 -2.22 -18.31 -10.07
C ALA A 139 -2.26 -17.44 -11.32
N TRP A 140 -3.45 -17.24 -11.89
CA TRP A 140 -3.64 -16.40 -13.06
C TRP A 140 -3.26 -14.93 -12.81
N MET A 141 -3.63 -14.37 -11.66
CA MET A 141 -3.28 -12.98 -11.32
C MET A 141 -1.77 -12.79 -11.18
N ASN A 142 -1.08 -13.71 -10.52
CA ASN A 142 0.36 -13.60 -10.26
C ASN A 142 1.24 -14.03 -11.44
N ASP A 143 0.66 -14.52 -12.51
CA ASP A 143 1.33 -14.84 -13.76
C ASP A 143 0.81 -13.96 -14.91
N THR A 144 -0.40 -14.22 -15.40
CA THR A 144 -0.94 -13.57 -16.60
C THR A 144 -1.26 -12.09 -16.35
N LEU A 145 -2.05 -11.77 -15.33
CA LEU A 145 -2.40 -10.37 -15.04
C LEU A 145 -1.15 -9.54 -14.68
N LEU A 146 -0.25 -10.10 -13.90
CA LEU A 146 1.01 -9.45 -13.57
C LEU A 146 1.83 -9.10 -14.82
N SER A 147 1.83 -9.97 -15.83
CA SER A 147 2.52 -9.73 -17.10
C SER A 147 1.87 -8.63 -17.96
N GLU A 148 0.62 -8.30 -17.70
CA GLU A 148 -0.11 -7.21 -18.37
C GLU A 148 0.15 -5.83 -17.76
N LEU A 149 0.79 -5.77 -16.59
CA LEU A 149 1.22 -4.51 -16.00
C LEU A 149 2.37 -3.91 -16.82
N PRO A 150 2.43 -2.58 -16.99
CA PRO A 150 3.59 -1.95 -17.60
C PRO A 150 4.85 -2.23 -16.79
N ASP A 151 6.01 -2.30 -17.46
CA ASP A 151 7.29 -2.64 -16.83
C ASP A 151 7.65 -1.71 -15.66
N GLU A 152 7.31 -0.44 -15.77
CA GLU A 152 7.50 0.55 -14.70
C GLU A 152 6.72 0.24 -13.41
N VAL A 153 5.67 -0.57 -13.51
CA VAL A 153 4.89 -1.04 -12.36
C VAL A 153 5.32 -2.44 -11.95
N SER A 154 5.36 -3.39 -12.88
CA SER A 154 5.68 -4.79 -12.57
C SER A 154 7.05 -4.97 -11.95
N SER A 155 8.04 -4.12 -12.33
CA SER A 155 9.38 -4.13 -11.76
C SER A 155 9.45 -3.56 -10.33
N LYS A 156 8.42 -2.87 -9.88
CA LYS A 156 8.34 -2.21 -8.55
C LYS A 156 7.37 -2.87 -7.58
N VAL A 157 6.50 -3.74 -8.08
CA VAL A 157 5.53 -4.45 -7.23
C VAL A 157 6.25 -5.34 -6.23
N VAL A 158 5.93 -5.14 -4.96
CA VAL A 158 6.51 -5.88 -3.84
C VAL A 158 5.70 -7.13 -3.58
N GLU A 159 6.38 -8.26 -3.38
CA GLU A 159 5.75 -9.49 -2.91
C GLU A 159 5.46 -9.39 -1.42
N VAL A 160 4.23 -9.69 -1.04
CA VAL A 160 3.74 -9.60 0.33
C VAL A 160 3.19 -10.93 0.81
N SER A 161 3.18 -11.11 2.13
CA SER A 161 2.61 -12.28 2.79
C SER A 161 1.12 -12.05 3.01
N LYS A 162 0.28 -12.92 2.45
CA LYS A 162 -1.18 -12.84 2.58
C LYS A 162 -1.70 -14.02 3.40
N LYS A 163 -2.53 -13.72 4.40
CA LYS A 163 -3.24 -14.74 5.17
C LYS A 163 -4.36 -15.33 4.33
N THR A 164 -4.48 -16.63 4.37
CA THR A 164 -5.51 -17.39 3.65
C THR A 164 -6.01 -18.56 4.48
N VAL A 165 -7.28 -18.89 4.34
CA VAL A 165 -7.91 -20.05 4.99
C VAL A 165 -8.39 -20.98 3.91
N GLY A 166 -7.92 -22.23 3.94
CA GLY A 166 -8.34 -23.24 3.00
C GLY A 166 -9.83 -23.62 3.17
N TYR A 167 -10.40 -24.20 2.14
CA TYR A 167 -11.78 -24.67 2.20
C TYR A 167 -11.94 -25.68 3.36
N GLU A 168 -12.98 -25.47 4.18
CA GLU A 168 -13.26 -26.26 5.38
C GLU A 168 -12.12 -26.25 6.44
N SER A 169 -11.14 -25.36 6.34
CA SER A 169 -10.10 -25.20 7.33
C SER A 169 -10.51 -24.18 8.42
N ALA A 170 -10.05 -24.43 9.64
CA ALA A 170 -10.17 -23.48 10.76
C ALA A 170 -8.85 -22.77 11.07
N THR A 171 -7.83 -22.93 10.21
CA THR A 171 -6.48 -22.41 10.43
C THR A 171 -6.07 -21.54 9.27
N ALA A 172 -5.62 -20.32 9.56
CA ALA A 172 -5.00 -19.45 8.57
C ALA A 172 -3.56 -19.90 8.30
N THR A 173 -3.20 -19.91 7.02
CA THR A 173 -1.82 -20.04 6.52
C THR A 173 -1.40 -18.75 5.84
N SER A 174 -0.18 -18.69 5.34
CA SER A 174 0.32 -17.53 4.61
C SER A 174 0.85 -17.94 3.25
N VAL A 175 0.55 -17.12 2.25
CA VAL A 175 1.07 -17.26 0.89
C VAL A 175 1.72 -15.95 0.46
N SER A 176 2.62 -16.02 -0.51
CA SER A 176 3.32 -14.86 -1.04
C SER A 176 2.70 -14.45 -2.37
N ASP A 177 2.20 -13.22 -2.43
CA ASP A 177 1.53 -12.68 -3.60
C ASP A 177 2.05 -11.29 -3.97
N LYS A 178 2.10 -11.02 -5.27
CA LYS A 178 2.28 -9.66 -5.81
C LYS A 178 0.94 -9.00 -6.14
N LEU A 179 -0.03 -9.79 -6.59
CA LEU A 179 -1.41 -9.39 -6.86
C LEU A 179 -2.36 -10.32 -6.11
N TRP A 180 -3.41 -9.78 -5.55
CA TRP A 180 -4.42 -10.55 -4.82
C TRP A 180 -5.79 -9.89 -4.87
N VAL A 181 -6.82 -10.64 -4.54
CA VAL A 181 -8.15 -10.14 -4.26
C VAL A 181 -8.27 -9.93 -2.75
N PRO A 182 -8.70 -8.74 -2.27
CA PRO A 182 -8.91 -8.52 -0.85
C PRO A 182 -9.84 -9.57 -0.24
N SER A 183 -9.46 -10.07 0.93
CA SER A 183 -10.31 -10.98 1.69
C SER A 183 -11.50 -10.22 2.30
N PHE A 184 -12.48 -10.97 2.74
CA PHE A 184 -13.63 -10.39 3.44
C PHE A 184 -13.21 -9.54 4.64
N SER A 185 -12.26 -10.03 5.47
CA SER A 185 -11.78 -9.29 6.63
C SER A 185 -10.96 -8.05 6.26
N GLU A 186 -10.27 -8.05 5.13
CA GLU A 186 -9.54 -6.88 4.63
C GLU A 186 -10.48 -5.76 4.15
N VAL A 187 -11.71 -6.10 3.81
CA VAL A 187 -12.74 -5.13 3.41
C VAL A 187 -13.59 -4.69 4.59
N VAL A 188 -14.21 -5.62 5.33
CA VAL A 188 -15.20 -5.30 6.37
C VAL A 188 -14.62 -5.25 7.79
N GLY A 189 -13.39 -5.69 7.98
CA GLY A 189 -12.74 -5.69 9.28
C GLY A 189 -13.26 -6.76 10.23
N LYS A 190 -13.14 -6.49 11.53
CA LYS A 190 -13.59 -7.39 12.57
C LYS A 190 -15.11 -7.39 12.66
N LEU A 191 -15.68 -8.55 12.93
CA LEU A 191 -17.09 -8.64 13.27
C LEU A 191 -17.36 -7.88 14.59
N ALA A 192 -18.47 -7.17 14.65
CA ALA A 192 -18.91 -6.55 15.90
C ALA A 192 -19.11 -7.61 17.00
N ALA A 193 -18.93 -7.19 18.26
CA ALA A 193 -19.12 -8.08 19.39
C ALA A 193 -20.53 -8.71 19.36
N GLY A 194 -20.59 -10.03 19.48
CA GLY A 194 -21.84 -10.79 19.41
C GLY A 194 -22.29 -11.20 18.01
N MET A 195 -21.63 -10.71 16.96
CA MET A 195 -21.86 -11.16 15.59
C MET A 195 -20.90 -12.29 15.24
N LYS A 196 -21.42 -13.39 14.73
CA LYS A 196 -20.63 -14.48 14.16
C LYS A 196 -21.05 -14.72 12.73
N ARG A 197 -20.09 -14.79 11.83
CA ARG A 197 -20.35 -15.27 10.47
C ARG A 197 -20.59 -16.78 10.46
N SER A 198 -19.75 -17.48 11.19
CA SER A 198 -19.87 -18.90 11.52
C SER A 198 -18.96 -19.22 12.70
N ASP A 199 -19.14 -20.35 13.36
CA ASP A 199 -18.26 -20.76 14.46
C ASP A 199 -16.83 -21.09 14.00
N SER A 200 -16.65 -21.35 12.70
CA SER A 200 -15.37 -21.66 12.07
C SER A 200 -14.74 -20.47 11.32
N TYR A 201 -15.33 -19.28 11.42
CA TYR A 201 -14.77 -18.12 10.71
C TYR A 201 -13.41 -17.70 11.29
N VAL A 202 -12.42 -17.66 10.42
CA VAL A 202 -11.06 -17.17 10.72
C VAL A 202 -10.77 -15.97 9.84
N ALA A 203 -10.25 -14.89 10.43
CA ALA A 203 -9.92 -13.68 9.70
C ALA A 203 -8.69 -13.89 8.80
N GLU A 204 -8.77 -13.40 7.56
CA GLU A 204 -7.71 -13.45 6.57
C GLU A 204 -7.10 -12.06 6.37
N GLY A 205 -6.56 -11.49 7.43
CA GLY A 205 -5.94 -10.17 7.45
C GLY A 205 -6.76 -9.10 8.15
N ASP A 206 -6.17 -7.92 8.27
CA ASP A 206 -6.77 -6.74 8.88
C ASP A 206 -7.43 -5.86 7.81
N GLN A 207 -8.44 -5.09 8.22
CA GLN A 207 -9.13 -4.17 7.33
C GLN A 207 -8.18 -3.11 6.80
N TYR A 208 -8.21 -2.86 5.48
CA TYR A 208 -7.47 -1.75 4.89
C TYR A 208 -8.03 -0.41 5.34
N GLN A 209 -7.13 0.55 5.52
CA GLN A 209 -7.46 1.90 5.98
C GLN A 209 -8.57 2.55 5.14
N LEU A 210 -8.52 2.41 3.82
CA LEU A 210 -9.54 2.96 2.92
C LEU A 210 -10.95 2.56 3.35
N PHE A 211 -11.17 1.29 3.58
CA PHE A 211 -12.48 0.78 3.97
C PHE A 211 -12.85 1.18 5.40
N SER A 212 -11.90 1.17 6.32
CA SER A 212 -12.11 1.65 7.68
C SER A 212 -12.49 3.13 7.70
N ASP A 213 -11.80 3.96 6.95
CA ASP A 213 -12.06 5.39 6.85
C ASP A 213 -13.40 5.70 6.19
N GLU A 214 -13.85 4.85 5.26
CA GLU A 214 -15.17 4.92 4.64
C GLU A 214 -16.30 4.37 5.52
N GLY A 215 -15.97 3.78 6.66
CA GLY A 215 -16.96 3.20 7.58
C GLY A 215 -17.53 1.86 7.14
N VAL A 216 -16.83 1.13 6.27
CA VAL A 216 -17.24 -0.21 5.83
C VAL A 216 -17.21 -1.18 7.01
N GLN A 217 -18.32 -1.89 7.23
CA GLN A 217 -18.46 -2.85 8.31
C GLN A 217 -19.46 -3.95 7.97
N TRP A 218 -19.35 -5.09 8.65
CA TRP A 218 -20.29 -6.18 8.49
C TRP A 218 -21.71 -5.78 8.91
N GLY A 219 -22.70 -6.12 8.08
CA GLY A 219 -24.11 -5.83 8.35
C GLY A 219 -24.53 -4.38 8.12
N GLY A 220 -23.62 -3.51 7.67
CA GLY A 220 -23.92 -2.15 7.27
C GLY A 220 -24.48 -2.05 5.85
N THR A 221 -25.34 -1.07 5.62
CA THR A 221 -25.66 -0.63 4.26
C THR A 221 -24.71 0.50 3.89
N TYR A 222 -23.81 0.24 2.97
CA TYR A 222 -22.83 1.23 2.50
C TYR A 222 -22.62 1.04 0.99
N SER A 223 -22.36 2.12 0.33
CA SER A 223 -21.78 2.07 -1.01
C SER A 223 -20.28 2.29 -0.87
N VAL A 224 -19.50 1.29 -1.20
CA VAL A 224 -18.06 1.48 -1.40
C VAL A 224 -17.90 2.39 -2.61
N LEU A 225 -17.12 3.47 -2.47
CA LEU A 225 -16.89 4.40 -3.57
C LEU A 225 -16.43 3.62 -4.82
N GLY A 226 -17.16 3.78 -5.91
CA GLY A 226 -16.85 3.10 -7.17
C GLY A 226 -17.52 1.75 -7.39
N THR A 227 -18.30 1.22 -6.46
CA THR A 227 -19.16 0.07 -6.71
C THR A 227 -20.60 0.52 -6.95
N LYS A 228 -21.01 0.57 -8.21
CA LYS A 228 -22.41 0.59 -8.62
C LYS A 228 -22.81 -0.78 -9.10
#